data_59c0ca45a1136ab2cd50cea33fc6b2e7
#
_entry.id   59c0ca45a1136ab2cd50cea33fc6b2e7
#
_cell.length_a   1.000
_cell.length_b   1.000
_cell.length_c   1.000
_cell.angle_alpha   90.00
_cell.angle_beta   90.00
_cell.angle_gamma   90.00
#
_symmetry.space_group_name_H-M   'P 1'
#
loop_
_entity.id
_entity.type
_entity.pdbx_description
1 polymer ?
#
loop_
_entity_poly.entity_id
_entity_poly.type
_entity_poly.pdbx_seq_one_letter_code
_entity_poly.pdbx_strand_id
1 'polypeptide(L)'
;MISSSSKKGLLPAGLSDILYPDARIQAKTIENLLDVFSNYGYMRVKPPLVEYEDSLLSDGPGAVLKDSTFRIMDPLSQRMMALRSDVTAQISRIASTRLSHLPRPLRLSYSGDVLRVKGDSFNAERQKTQVGAELIGPKSELIDSEIILVCLQSLKSINIRNITVDLNLPFLRDFFLDGIENSLIEKINEAIDRKDSQTLKKLKFNNLDIILKFMECTGNYENGIKKLSELKLDGILLEAREYLLKVINIIKENDSSINISIDPLENRGFKYHTGLTFTIFSEMFKGEIVKGGSYNTLSGETATGCTIYTEKFHNSSVSYNQNDLVYIPYLNMMEADKVIKKGFSVVFGSKLNNNSDKEATELKCKYIWKKNTIVKLKY
;
A
#
# COMPACT_ATOMS: atom_id res chain seq x y z
N MET A 1 -21.34 4.96 36.60
CA MET A 1 -21.37 3.49 36.32
C MET A 1 -21.81 3.31 34.86
N ILE A 2 -20.89 2.90 34.00
CA ILE A 2 -21.21 2.56 32.59
C ILE A 2 -21.94 1.22 32.64
N SER A 3 -23.17 1.15 32.11
CA SER A 3 -24.03 -0.02 32.17
C SER A 3 -23.36 -1.25 31.55
N SER A 4 -23.62 -2.44 32.07
CA SER A 4 -23.03 -3.71 31.60
C SER A 4 -23.35 -4.04 30.13
N SER A 5 -24.33 -3.36 29.52
CA SER A 5 -24.68 -3.49 28.10
C SER A 5 -23.67 -2.79 27.15
N SER A 6 -22.90 -1.83 27.65
CA SER A 6 -21.91 -1.09 26.84
C SER A 6 -20.61 -1.87 26.55
N LYS A 7 -20.39 -3.01 27.22
CA LYS A 7 -19.22 -3.88 26.97
C LYS A 7 -19.44 -4.92 25.85
N LYS A 8 -20.68 -5.15 25.43
CA LYS A 8 -21.01 -6.01 24.29
C LYS A 8 -20.85 -5.21 23.00
N GLY A 9 -19.93 -5.62 22.15
CA GLY A 9 -19.66 -4.98 20.85
C GLY A 9 -18.43 -4.07 20.80
N LEU A 10 -17.60 -4.03 21.89
CA LEU A 10 -16.31 -3.34 21.82
C LEU A 10 -15.33 -4.14 20.97
N LEU A 11 -14.70 -3.46 20.02
CA LEU A 11 -13.61 -4.01 19.22
C LEU A 11 -12.27 -3.84 19.96
N PRO A 12 -11.28 -4.70 19.70
CA PRO A 12 -9.92 -4.49 20.20
C PRO A 12 -9.35 -3.16 19.70
N ALA A 13 -8.47 -2.54 20.48
CA ALA A 13 -7.82 -1.28 20.10
C ALA A 13 -7.11 -1.42 18.74
N GLY A 14 -7.30 -0.43 17.87
CA GLY A 14 -6.74 -0.40 16.52
C GLY A 14 -7.46 -1.29 15.49
N LEU A 15 -8.65 -1.80 15.82
CA LEU A 15 -9.57 -2.46 14.89
C LEU A 15 -10.87 -1.67 14.83
N SER A 16 -11.44 -1.55 13.64
CA SER A 16 -12.66 -0.80 13.40
C SER A 16 -13.52 -1.46 12.31
N ASP A 17 -14.83 -1.24 12.38
CA ASP A 17 -15.74 -1.59 11.30
C ASP A 17 -15.70 -0.49 10.22
N ILE A 18 -15.56 -0.89 8.98
CA ILE A 18 -15.73 0.01 7.83
C ILE A 18 -17.18 -0.09 7.39
N LEU A 19 -17.96 0.96 7.62
CA LEU A 19 -19.37 0.98 7.32
C LEU A 19 -19.66 1.59 5.94
N TYR A 20 -20.91 1.55 5.52
CA TYR A 20 -21.38 2.26 4.34
C TYR A 20 -21.36 3.78 4.57
N PRO A 21 -20.90 4.61 3.59
CA PRO A 21 -20.53 4.24 2.23
C PRO A 21 -19.08 3.79 2.04
N ASP A 22 -18.21 3.92 3.04
CA ASP A 22 -16.74 3.76 2.93
C ASP A 22 -16.35 2.34 2.50
N ALA A 23 -17.04 1.31 3.01
CA ALA A 23 -16.81 -0.08 2.59
C ALA A 23 -17.05 -0.28 1.08
N ARG A 24 -18.04 0.41 0.51
CA ARG A 24 -18.32 0.36 -0.93
C ARG A 24 -17.26 1.10 -1.74
N ILE A 25 -16.83 2.26 -1.25
CA ILE A 25 -15.76 3.07 -1.87
C ILE A 25 -14.48 2.26 -1.88
N GLN A 26 -14.10 1.65 -0.75
CA GLN A 26 -12.91 0.82 -0.65
C GLN A 26 -12.93 -0.36 -1.65
N ALA A 27 -14.02 -1.11 -1.72
CA ALA A 27 -14.15 -2.23 -2.65
C ALA A 27 -13.95 -1.77 -4.10
N LYS A 28 -14.58 -0.65 -4.50
CA LYS A 28 -14.43 -0.10 -5.85
C LYS A 28 -13.01 0.40 -6.12
N THR A 29 -12.40 1.05 -5.14
CA THR A 29 -11.00 1.51 -5.22
C THR A 29 -10.05 0.34 -5.44
N ILE A 30 -10.20 -0.74 -4.68
CA ILE A 30 -9.38 -1.95 -4.81
C ILE A 30 -9.50 -2.54 -6.23
N GLU A 31 -10.71 -2.72 -6.74
CA GLU A 31 -10.91 -3.29 -8.07
C GLU A 31 -10.33 -2.36 -9.16
N ASN A 32 -10.52 -1.03 -9.07
CA ASN A 32 -9.92 -0.09 -10.03
C ASN A 32 -8.39 -0.18 -10.07
N LEU A 33 -7.74 -0.30 -8.91
CA LEU A 33 -6.28 -0.46 -8.82
C LEU A 33 -5.84 -1.78 -9.48
N LEU A 34 -6.53 -2.88 -9.18
CA LEU A 34 -6.23 -4.20 -9.73
C LEU A 34 -6.48 -4.29 -11.24
N ASP A 35 -7.52 -3.62 -11.75
CA ASP A 35 -7.80 -3.52 -13.19
C ASP A 35 -6.62 -2.87 -13.93
N VAL A 36 -6.04 -1.79 -13.36
CA VAL A 36 -4.85 -1.18 -13.96
C VAL A 36 -3.68 -2.17 -13.98
N PHE A 37 -3.37 -2.85 -12.87
CA PHE A 37 -2.31 -3.85 -12.86
C PHE A 37 -2.56 -4.96 -13.88
N SER A 38 -3.81 -5.42 -14.02
CA SER A 38 -4.19 -6.42 -15.02
C SER A 38 -3.93 -5.93 -16.46
N ASN A 39 -4.22 -4.65 -16.75
CA ASN A 39 -3.97 -4.04 -18.06
C ASN A 39 -2.49 -4.00 -18.44
N TYR A 40 -1.59 -4.01 -17.44
CA TYR A 40 -0.14 -4.11 -17.64
C TYR A 40 0.39 -5.54 -17.50
N GLY A 41 -0.49 -6.56 -17.52
CA GLY A 41 -0.12 -7.97 -17.55
C GLY A 41 0.21 -8.58 -16.18
N TYR A 42 -0.14 -7.91 -15.08
CA TYR A 42 0.03 -8.48 -13.74
C TYR A 42 -1.11 -9.44 -13.41
N MET A 43 -0.77 -10.70 -13.20
CA MET A 43 -1.72 -11.77 -12.86
C MET A 43 -2.12 -11.68 -11.40
N ARG A 44 -3.43 -11.56 -11.15
CA ARG A 44 -3.96 -11.50 -9.78
C ARG A 44 -3.80 -12.85 -9.09
N VAL A 45 -3.23 -12.83 -7.88
CA VAL A 45 -3.16 -13.96 -6.96
C VAL A 45 -3.82 -13.61 -5.64
N LYS A 46 -4.38 -14.62 -4.96
CA LYS A 46 -5.06 -14.45 -3.66
C LYS A 46 -4.54 -15.49 -2.67
N PRO A 47 -3.51 -15.17 -1.89
CA PRO A 47 -3.02 -16.04 -0.84
C PRO A 47 -4.01 -16.11 0.34
N PRO A 48 -3.98 -17.18 1.16
CA PRO A 48 -4.81 -17.31 2.36
C PRO A 48 -4.41 -16.27 3.42
N LEU A 49 -5.34 -15.96 4.34
CA LEU A 49 -5.08 -15.03 5.45
C LEU A 49 -4.06 -15.57 6.45
N VAL A 50 -4.06 -16.88 6.63
CA VAL A 50 -3.27 -17.60 7.64
C VAL A 50 -2.45 -18.68 6.95
N GLU A 51 -1.18 -18.80 7.33
CA GLU A 51 -0.27 -19.85 6.89
C GLU A 51 0.47 -20.43 8.10
N TYR A 52 1.14 -21.57 7.94
CA TYR A 52 2.05 -22.04 8.98
C TYR A 52 3.16 -21.02 9.22
N GLU A 53 3.51 -20.81 10.49
CA GLU A 53 4.53 -19.84 10.88
C GLU A 53 5.85 -20.06 10.13
N ASP A 54 6.29 -21.32 10.03
CA ASP A 54 7.53 -21.67 9.33
C ASP A 54 7.51 -21.30 7.86
N SER A 55 6.33 -21.26 7.24
CA SER A 55 6.16 -20.90 5.83
C SER A 55 6.09 -19.38 5.65
N LEU A 56 5.33 -18.69 6.50
CA LEU A 56 5.07 -17.25 6.36
C LEU A 56 6.26 -16.39 6.82
N LEU A 57 6.97 -16.85 7.87
CA LEU A 57 8.06 -16.10 8.52
C LEU A 57 9.45 -16.70 8.22
N SER A 58 9.56 -17.46 7.13
CA SER A 58 10.83 -17.94 6.59
C SER A 58 11.69 -16.82 6.01
N ASP A 59 12.75 -17.17 5.32
CA ASP A 59 13.69 -16.25 4.69
C ASP A 59 13.02 -15.22 3.74
N GLY A 60 13.78 -14.23 3.33
CA GLY A 60 13.29 -13.14 2.50
C GLY A 60 12.36 -12.18 3.28
N PRO A 61 11.29 -11.67 2.65
CA PRO A 61 10.39 -10.69 3.29
C PRO A 61 9.75 -11.19 4.60
N GLY A 62 9.57 -12.50 4.77
CA GLY A 62 8.97 -13.10 5.96
C GLY A 62 9.83 -12.96 7.22
N ALA A 63 11.14 -13.05 7.09
CA ALA A 63 12.07 -13.11 8.22
C ALA A 63 11.99 -11.88 9.15
N VAL A 64 11.74 -10.70 8.61
CA VAL A 64 11.67 -9.44 9.36
C VAL A 64 10.31 -9.13 9.95
N LEU A 65 9.29 -9.97 9.69
CA LEU A 65 7.91 -9.74 10.11
C LEU A 65 7.55 -10.40 11.44
N LYS A 66 8.48 -11.15 12.05
CA LYS A 66 8.24 -11.99 13.24
C LYS A 66 7.61 -11.22 14.41
N ASP A 67 8.10 -10.03 14.70
CA ASP A 67 7.65 -9.23 15.85
C ASP A 67 6.32 -8.49 15.60
N SER A 68 5.92 -8.37 14.34
CA SER A 68 4.68 -7.69 13.94
C SER A 68 3.51 -8.64 13.69
N THR A 69 3.74 -9.96 13.76
CA THR A 69 2.81 -10.99 13.30
C THR A 69 2.09 -11.69 14.46
N PHE A 70 0.77 -11.78 14.38
CA PHE A 70 -0.04 -12.60 15.28
C PHE A 70 0.14 -14.08 15.00
N ARG A 71 0.28 -14.85 16.07
CA ARG A 71 0.41 -16.31 16.05
C ARG A 71 -0.80 -16.95 16.69
N ILE A 72 -1.24 -18.06 16.12
CA ILE A 72 -2.33 -18.89 16.66
C ILE A 72 -1.98 -20.37 16.53
N MET A 73 -2.39 -21.15 17.50
CA MET A 73 -2.26 -22.62 17.43
C MET A 73 -3.38 -23.18 16.54
N ASP A 74 -3.05 -23.98 15.54
CA ASP A 74 -4.04 -24.73 14.77
C ASP A 74 -4.55 -25.90 15.63
N PRO A 75 -5.84 -25.93 15.98
CA PRO A 75 -6.38 -27.02 16.82
C PRO A 75 -6.39 -28.38 16.14
N LEU A 76 -6.30 -28.42 14.80
CA LEU A 76 -6.32 -29.67 14.04
C LEU A 76 -4.91 -30.29 13.92
N SER A 77 -3.95 -29.53 13.45
CA SER A 77 -2.57 -30.00 13.22
C SER A 77 -1.67 -29.83 14.43
N GLN A 78 -2.09 -29.05 15.45
CA GLN A 78 -1.30 -28.65 16.62
C GLN A 78 0.00 -27.92 16.25
N ARG A 79 0.04 -27.33 15.07
CA ARG A 79 1.15 -26.50 14.59
C ARG A 79 0.85 -25.02 14.77
N MET A 80 1.91 -24.23 14.93
CA MET A 80 1.77 -22.76 14.96
C MET A 80 1.46 -22.23 13.57
N MET A 81 0.45 -21.40 13.50
CA MET A 81 0.10 -20.59 12.33
C MET A 81 0.32 -19.12 12.62
N ALA A 82 0.47 -18.34 11.57
CA ALA A 82 0.64 -16.90 11.64
C ALA A 82 -0.36 -16.20 10.71
N LEU A 83 -0.94 -15.07 11.19
CA LEU A 83 -1.74 -14.18 10.37
C LEU A 83 -0.78 -13.26 9.61
N ARG A 84 -0.99 -13.09 8.32
CA ARG A 84 -0.11 -12.24 7.51
C ARG A 84 -0.13 -10.79 8.01
N SER A 85 1.05 -10.24 8.23
CA SER A 85 1.30 -8.82 8.53
C SER A 85 1.77 -8.03 7.32
N ASP A 86 2.07 -8.75 6.21
CA ASP A 86 2.41 -8.26 4.88
C ASP A 86 2.11 -9.33 3.83
N VAL A 87 1.60 -8.93 2.65
CA VAL A 87 1.26 -9.88 1.57
C VAL A 87 2.50 -10.27 0.76
N THR A 88 3.51 -9.40 0.65
CA THR A 88 4.73 -9.63 -0.15
C THR A 88 5.44 -10.94 0.21
N ALA A 89 5.48 -11.30 1.51
CA ALA A 89 6.06 -12.58 1.95
C ALA A 89 5.36 -13.80 1.31
N GLN A 90 4.03 -13.74 1.19
CA GLN A 90 3.25 -14.80 0.56
C GLN A 90 3.43 -14.83 -0.96
N ILE A 91 3.55 -13.65 -1.60
CA ILE A 91 3.82 -13.56 -3.04
C ILE A 91 5.20 -14.14 -3.36
N SER A 92 6.22 -13.81 -2.55
CA SER A 92 7.56 -14.39 -2.64
C SER A 92 7.51 -15.92 -2.57
N ARG A 93 6.79 -16.49 -1.60
CA ARG A 93 6.59 -17.94 -1.47
C ARG A 93 5.87 -18.54 -2.69
N ILE A 94 4.78 -17.90 -3.17
CA ILE A 94 4.02 -18.37 -4.33
C ILE A 94 4.91 -18.41 -5.57
N ALA A 95 5.67 -17.35 -5.83
CA ALA A 95 6.60 -17.26 -6.97
C ALA A 95 7.67 -18.35 -6.90
N SER A 96 8.23 -18.59 -5.70
CA SER A 96 9.30 -19.57 -5.48
C SER A 96 8.82 -21.03 -5.47
N THR A 97 7.50 -21.27 -5.28
CA THR A 97 6.97 -22.64 -5.17
C THR A 97 5.94 -22.96 -6.27
N ARG A 98 4.74 -22.38 -6.17
CA ARG A 98 3.61 -22.69 -7.06
C ARG A 98 3.81 -22.23 -8.49
N LEU A 99 4.52 -21.11 -8.67
CA LEU A 99 4.76 -20.48 -9.97
C LEU A 99 6.23 -20.49 -10.38
N SER A 100 7.04 -21.35 -9.77
CA SER A 100 8.48 -21.50 -10.08
C SER A 100 8.73 -21.95 -11.53
N HIS A 101 7.78 -22.67 -12.13
CA HIS A 101 7.85 -23.16 -13.51
C HIS A 101 7.49 -22.11 -14.57
N LEU A 102 6.95 -20.97 -14.19
CA LEU A 102 6.59 -19.91 -15.14
C LEU A 102 7.83 -19.10 -15.56
N PRO A 103 7.83 -18.55 -16.78
CA PRO A 103 8.93 -17.72 -17.26
C PRO A 103 9.08 -16.43 -16.45
N ARG A 104 10.31 -15.90 -16.47
CA ARG A 104 10.65 -14.60 -15.86
C ARG A 104 10.84 -13.53 -16.94
N PRO A 105 10.50 -12.24 -16.67
CA PRO A 105 9.96 -11.71 -15.42
C PRO A 105 8.49 -12.10 -15.18
N LEU A 106 8.19 -12.54 -13.95
CA LEU A 106 6.86 -12.90 -13.51
C LEU A 106 6.16 -11.68 -12.87
N ARG A 107 4.99 -11.31 -13.39
CA ARG A 107 4.19 -10.17 -12.92
C ARG A 107 3.00 -10.67 -12.14
N LEU A 108 2.92 -10.32 -10.86
CA LEU A 108 1.84 -10.70 -9.95
C LEU A 108 1.21 -9.46 -9.32
N SER A 109 -0.09 -9.48 -9.13
CA SER A 109 -0.83 -8.47 -8.36
C SER A 109 -1.67 -9.12 -7.27
N TYR A 110 -2.00 -8.37 -6.23
CA TYR A 110 -2.76 -8.87 -5.12
C TYR A 110 -3.59 -7.79 -4.44
N SER A 111 -4.60 -8.22 -3.71
CA SER A 111 -5.22 -7.44 -2.65
C SER A 111 -5.50 -8.31 -1.43
N GLY A 112 -5.40 -7.73 -0.24
CA GLY A 112 -5.72 -8.47 0.96
C GLY A 112 -5.49 -7.69 2.25
N ASP A 113 -6.27 -8.06 3.26
CA ASP A 113 -6.12 -7.50 4.59
C ASP A 113 -4.88 -8.08 5.26
N VAL A 114 -4.19 -7.24 6.00
CA VAL A 114 -3.07 -7.59 6.86
C VAL A 114 -3.36 -7.17 8.29
N LEU A 115 -2.82 -7.89 9.26
CA LEU A 115 -3.02 -7.61 10.67
C LEU A 115 -1.67 -7.53 11.38
N ARG A 116 -1.39 -6.40 12.05
CA ARG A 116 -0.17 -6.17 12.80
C ARG A 116 -0.42 -6.14 14.30
N VAL A 117 0.54 -6.63 15.08
CA VAL A 117 0.47 -6.60 16.55
C VAL A 117 0.36 -5.18 17.08
N LYS A 118 1.05 -4.23 16.42
CA LYS A 118 1.03 -2.79 16.74
C LYS A 118 0.73 -2.00 15.47
N GLY A 119 -0.01 -0.90 15.63
CA GLY A 119 -0.14 0.12 14.58
C GLY A 119 1.18 0.88 14.38
N ASP A 120 1.25 1.68 13.33
CA ASP A 120 2.39 2.56 13.06
C ASP A 120 2.32 3.82 13.93
N SER A 121 3.45 4.54 14.05
CA SER A 121 3.54 5.76 14.87
C SER A 121 2.55 6.86 14.49
N PHE A 122 2.10 6.89 13.24
CA PHE A 122 1.16 7.89 12.71
C PHE A 122 -0.27 7.35 12.56
N ASN A 123 -0.47 6.02 12.64
CA ASN A 123 -1.78 5.38 12.50
C ASN A 123 -1.88 4.21 13.47
N ALA A 124 -2.78 4.34 14.45
CA ALA A 124 -3.04 3.32 15.45
C ALA A 124 -3.74 2.07 14.88
N GLU A 125 -4.21 2.10 13.62
CA GLU A 125 -4.86 0.97 12.97
C GLU A 125 -3.91 -0.22 12.82
N ARG A 126 -4.38 -1.37 13.25
CA ARG A 126 -3.66 -2.65 13.22
C ARG A 126 -4.05 -3.53 12.04
N GLN A 127 -5.27 -3.35 11.52
CA GLN A 127 -5.74 -3.97 10.29
C GLN A 127 -5.67 -2.96 9.16
N LYS A 128 -5.06 -3.36 8.04
CA LYS A 128 -4.93 -2.55 6.84
C LYS A 128 -5.21 -3.41 5.61
N THR A 129 -5.72 -2.79 4.55
CA THR A 129 -5.87 -3.46 3.27
C THR A 129 -4.75 -3.04 2.34
N GLN A 130 -3.95 -4.00 1.92
CA GLN A 130 -2.89 -3.85 0.93
C GLN A 130 -3.41 -4.20 -0.47
N VAL A 131 -3.10 -3.34 -1.44
CA VAL A 131 -3.18 -3.65 -2.88
C VAL A 131 -1.78 -3.47 -3.44
N GLY A 132 -1.27 -4.44 -4.18
CA GLY A 132 0.10 -4.36 -4.65
C GLY A 132 0.38 -5.14 -5.91
N ALA A 133 1.58 -4.90 -6.43
CA ALA A 133 2.12 -5.59 -7.59
C ALA A 133 3.59 -5.95 -7.35
N GLU A 134 3.98 -7.12 -7.83
CA GLU A 134 5.34 -7.66 -7.70
C GLU A 134 5.83 -8.14 -9.05
N LEU A 135 7.03 -7.74 -9.41
CA LEU A 135 7.74 -8.17 -10.60
C LEU A 135 8.97 -8.97 -10.18
N ILE A 136 8.93 -10.28 -10.39
CA ILE A 136 9.98 -11.21 -10.00
C ILE A 136 10.82 -11.55 -11.24
N GLY A 137 12.10 -11.24 -11.20
CA GLY A 137 13.01 -11.46 -12.31
C GLY A 137 14.35 -10.74 -12.13
N PRO A 138 15.16 -10.63 -13.19
CA PRO A 138 16.48 -10.02 -13.09
C PRO A 138 16.37 -8.55 -12.69
N LYS A 139 17.28 -8.11 -11.82
CA LYS A 139 17.39 -6.70 -11.41
C LYS A 139 17.76 -5.84 -12.63
N SER A 140 16.98 -4.80 -12.90
CA SER A 140 17.29 -3.78 -13.90
C SER A 140 16.56 -2.48 -13.64
N GLU A 141 17.10 -1.37 -14.15
CA GLU A 141 16.49 -0.06 -14.07
C GLU A 141 15.11 -0.01 -14.72
N LEU A 142 14.90 -0.81 -15.78
CA LEU A 142 13.61 -0.94 -16.47
C LEU A 142 12.55 -1.59 -15.57
N ILE A 143 12.91 -2.62 -14.81
CA ILE A 143 12.01 -3.35 -13.90
C ILE A 143 11.58 -2.44 -12.74
N ASP A 144 12.53 -1.75 -12.11
CA ASP A 144 12.21 -0.83 -11.02
C ASP A 144 11.34 0.33 -11.51
N SER A 145 11.65 0.85 -12.70
CA SER A 145 10.86 1.92 -13.32
C SER A 145 9.46 1.45 -13.73
N GLU A 146 9.30 0.22 -14.24
CA GLU A 146 8.00 -0.36 -14.61
C GLU A 146 7.06 -0.40 -13.40
N ILE A 147 7.52 -0.95 -12.27
CA ILE A 147 6.71 -1.03 -11.05
C ILE A 147 6.28 0.36 -10.58
N ILE A 148 7.19 1.33 -10.57
CA ILE A 148 6.88 2.70 -10.17
C ILE A 148 5.84 3.32 -11.12
N LEU A 149 6.05 3.23 -12.43
CA LEU A 149 5.16 3.81 -13.44
C LEU A 149 3.76 3.18 -13.42
N VAL A 150 3.67 1.84 -13.33
CA VAL A 150 2.39 1.13 -13.27
C VAL A 150 1.65 1.47 -11.95
N CYS A 151 2.36 1.57 -10.84
CA CYS A 151 1.79 2.05 -9.58
C CYS A 151 1.25 3.48 -9.71
N LEU A 152 1.99 4.39 -10.33
CA LEU A 152 1.55 5.77 -10.58
C LEU A 152 0.28 5.81 -11.45
N GLN A 153 0.21 4.98 -12.50
CA GLN A 153 -1.00 4.88 -13.33
C GLN A 153 -2.20 4.37 -12.53
N SER A 154 -1.98 3.40 -11.63
CA SER A 154 -3.04 2.89 -10.76
C SER A 154 -3.57 3.98 -9.81
N LEU A 155 -2.71 4.80 -9.22
CA LEU A 155 -3.11 5.93 -8.38
C LEU A 155 -3.88 7.01 -9.17
N LYS A 156 -3.43 7.31 -10.40
CA LYS A 156 -4.12 8.26 -11.29
C LYS A 156 -5.52 7.78 -11.67
N SER A 157 -5.73 6.46 -11.85
CA SER A 157 -7.03 5.88 -12.18
C SER A 157 -8.10 6.11 -11.11
N ILE A 158 -7.67 6.32 -9.87
CA ILE A 158 -8.53 6.67 -8.73
C ILE A 158 -8.45 8.16 -8.36
N ASN A 159 -8.03 9.01 -9.30
CA ASN A 159 -7.95 10.47 -9.18
C ASN A 159 -6.99 11.00 -8.09
N ILE A 160 -5.97 10.24 -7.70
CA ILE A 160 -4.90 10.75 -6.85
C ILE A 160 -4.02 11.67 -7.68
N ARG A 161 -3.78 12.90 -7.18
CA ARG A 161 -3.04 13.97 -7.84
C ARG A 161 -1.91 14.49 -6.97
N ASN A 162 -1.08 15.38 -7.52
CA ASN A 162 0.04 16.02 -6.81
C ASN A 162 0.93 14.97 -6.14
N ILE A 163 1.38 14.02 -6.96
CA ILE A 163 2.14 12.87 -6.51
C ILE A 163 3.63 13.22 -6.51
N THR A 164 4.31 12.85 -5.43
CA THR A 164 5.77 12.87 -5.31
C THR A 164 6.28 11.46 -5.09
N VAL A 165 7.26 11.04 -5.87
CA VAL A 165 8.01 9.78 -5.70
C VAL A 165 9.33 10.10 -5.02
N ASP A 166 9.54 9.59 -3.83
CA ASP A 166 10.81 9.69 -3.10
C ASP A 166 11.62 8.42 -3.32
N LEU A 167 12.85 8.56 -3.82
CA LEU A 167 13.72 7.45 -4.20
C LEU A 167 14.92 7.36 -3.26
N ASN A 168 15.21 6.14 -2.80
CA ASN A 168 16.20 5.88 -1.77
C ASN A 168 17.08 4.67 -2.11
N LEU A 169 18.26 4.59 -1.52
CA LEU A 169 19.22 3.50 -1.67
C LEU A 169 19.67 3.00 -0.28
N PRO A 170 18.79 2.36 0.50
CA PRO A 170 19.04 2.03 1.91
C PRO A 170 20.29 1.15 2.11
N PHE A 171 20.66 0.33 1.14
CA PHE A 171 21.88 -0.49 1.20
C PHE A 171 23.16 0.33 1.35
N LEU A 172 23.14 1.62 0.97
CA LEU A 172 24.30 2.51 1.18
C LEU A 172 24.61 2.73 2.66
N ARG A 173 23.57 2.70 3.53
CA ARG A 173 23.83 2.77 4.99
C ARG A 173 24.62 1.55 5.45
N ASP A 174 24.18 0.36 5.08
CA ASP A 174 24.84 -0.87 5.47
C ASP A 174 26.28 -0.88 4.95
N PHE A 175 26.49 -0.45 3.70
CA PHE A 175 27.82 -0.31 3.11
C PHE A 175 28.72 0.68 3.87
N PHE A 176 28.20 1.84 4.27
CA PHE A 176 28.98 2.85 4.98
C PHE A 176 29.26 2.48 6.45
N LEU A 177 28.40 1.65 7.04
CA LEU A 177 28.46 1.27 8.45
C LEU A 177 29.13 -0.08 8.67
N ASP A 178 29.57 -0.73 7.60
CA ASP A 178 30.30 -2.00 7.69
C ASP A 178 31.56 -1.85 8.51
N GLY A 179 31.79 -2.79 9.44
CA GLY A 179 32.94 -2.78 10.36
C GLY A 179 32.87 -1.76 11.49
N ILE A 180 31.77 -1.03 11.66
CA ILE A 180 31.57 -0.11 12.80
C ILE A 180 30.91 -0.86 13.98
N GLU A 181 31.30 -0.46 15.21
CA GLU A 181 30.74 -1.02 16.44
C GLU A 181 29.22 -0.79 16.54
N ASN A 182 28.44 -1.82 16.91
CA ASN A 182 26.97 -1.77 16.97
C ASN A 182 26.43 -0.61 17.85
N SER A 183 27.08 -0.31 18.95
CA SER A 183 26.70 0.79 19.84
C SER A 183 26.78 2.17 19.17
N LEU A 184 27.67 2.30 18.18
CA LEU A 184 27.86 3.52 17.42
C LEU A 184 26.93 3.56 16.19
N ILE A 185 26.64 2.42 15.58
CA ILE A 185 25.72 2.29 14.43
C ILE A 185 24.35 2.87 14.77
N GLU A 186 23.79 2.55 15.93
CA GLU A 186 22.48 3.07 16.34
C GLU A 186 22.47 4.60 16.40
N LYS A 187 23.49 5.21 17.01
CA LYS A 187 23.63 6.66 17.11
C LYS A 187 23.80 7.34 15.73
N ILE A 188 24.57 6.70 14.85
CA ILE A 188 24.79 7.20 13.49
C ILE A 188 23.47 7.14 12.72
N ASN A 189 22.76 6.02 12.76
CA ASN A 189 21.45 5.88 12.11
C ASN A 189 20.44 6.90 12.60
N GLU A 190 20.35 7.11 13.91
CA GLU A 190 19.46 8.12 14.49
C GLU A 190 19.81 9.55 14.02
N ALA A 191 21.10 9.87 13.93
CA ALA A 191 21.54 11.17 13.43
C ALA A 191 21.30 11.33 11.91
N ILE A 192 21.47 10.28 11.11
CA ILE A 192 21.12 10.28 9.68
C ILE A 192 19.61 10.49 9.51
N ASP A 193 18.76 9.77 10.24
CA ASP A 193 17.32 9.86 10.18
C ASP A 193 16.81 11.27 10.55
N ARG A 194 17.46 11.91 11.52
CA ARG A 194 17.15 13.28 11.92
C ARG A 194 17.83 14.36 11.07
N LYS A 195 18.66 13.97 10.08
CA LYS A 195 19.50 14.88 9.29
C LYS A 195 20.41 15.76 10.16
N ASP A 196 20.87 15.22 11.30
CA ASP A 196 21.72 15.92 12.27
C ASP A 196 23.21 15.77 11.94
N SER A 197 23.68 16.61 11.02
CA SER A 197 25.09 16.66 10.62
C SER A 197 26.04 17.07 11.77
N GLN A 198 25.56 17.81 12.76
CA GLN A 198 26.41 18.23 13.89
C GLN A 198 26.71 17.07 14.83
N THR A 199 25.71 16.26 15.14
CA THR A 199 25.90 15.03 15.92
C THR A 199 26.83 14.06 15.18
N LEU A 200 26.64 13.86 13.86
CA LEU A 200 27.50 13.00 13.06
C LEU A 200 28.97 13.43 13.12
N LYS A 201 29.25 14.73 12.99
CA LYS A 201 30.63 15.27 13.08
C LYS A 201 31.30 15.02 14.43
N LYS A 202 30.55 14.82 15.51
CA LYS A 202 31.09 14.48 16.84
C LYS A 202 31.43 12.98 16.97
N LEU A 203 30.79 12.13 16.18
CA LEU A 203 30.87 10.67 16.25
C LEU A 203 32.06 10.13 15.45
N LYS A 204 33.20 10.65 15.41
CA LYS A 204 34.40 10.24 14.68
C LYS A 204 34.41 8.77 14.23
N PHE A 205 34.09 8.52 12.97
CA PHE A 205 34.08 7.19 12.36
C PHE A 205 34.46 7.26 10.88
N ASN A 206 34.82 6.11 10.31
CA ASN A 206 35.09 6.03 8.88
C ASN A 206 33.87 6.39 8.05
N ASN A 207 34.05 6.86 6.82
CA ASN A 207 33.01 7.25 5.88
C ASN A 207 32.14 8.48 6.28
N LEU A 208 32.49 9.21 7.38
CA LEU A 208 31.75 10.38 7.81
C LEU A 208 31.56 11.41 6.67
N ASP A 209 32.65 11.76 5.99
CA ASP A 209 32.62 12.81 4.95
C ASP A 209 31.72 12.44 3.77
N ILE A 210 31.76 11.17 3.35
CA ILE A 210 30.90 10.71 2.25
C ILE A 210 29.43 10.64 2.67
N ILE A 211 29.13 10.21 3.89
CA ILE A 211 27.77 10.22 4.44
C ILE A 211 27.21 11.64 4.47
N LEU A 212 27.99 12.62 4.93
CA LEU A 212 27.57 14.03 4.94
C LEU A 212 27.27 14.54 3.53
N LYS A 213 28.09 14.20 2.54
CA LYS A 213 27.84 14.54 1.13
C LYS A 213 26.57 13.92 0.58
N PHE A 214 26.30 12.64 0.89
CA PHE A 214 25.03 12.00 0.49
C PHE A 214 23.82 12.62 1.18
N MET A 215 23.92 13.01 2.44
CA MET A 215 22.87 13.75 3.14
C MET A 215 22.56 15.11 2.47
N GLU A 216 23.56 15.80 1.95
CA GLU A 216 23.37 17.05 1.21
C GLU A 216 22.65 16.88 -0.12
N CYS A 217 22.62 15.65 -0.67
CA CYS A 217 21.89 15.32 -1.88
C CYS A 217 20.37 15.13 -1.63
N THR A 218 19.92 15.12 -0.36
CA THR A 218 18.49 15.00 -0.03
C THR A 218 17.73 16.22 -0.53
N GLY A 219 16.59 15.98 -1.20
CA GLY A 219 15.70 17.04 -1.64
C GLY A 219 15.03 16.79 -2.98
N ASN A 220 14.49 17.86 -3.57
CA ASN A 220 13.81 17.79 -4.86
C ASN A 220 14.78 17.38 -5.99
N TYR A 221 14.19 16.89 -7.07
CA TYR A 221 14.89 16.37 -8.23
C TYR A 221 16.04 17.30 -8.69
N GLU A 222 15.77 18.59 -8.93
CA GLU A 222 16.76 19.49 -9.53
C GLU A 222 18.00 19.68 -8.66
N ASN A 223 17.82 19.96 -7.38
CA ASN A 223 18.92 20.23 -6.46
C ASN A 223 19.62 18.94 -6.02
N GLY A 224 18.86 17.89 -5.69
CA GLY A 224 19.40 16.62 -5.23
C GLY A 224 20.24 15.94 -6.30
N ILE A 225 19.71 15.85 -7.52
CA ILE A 225 20.43 15.24 -8.67
C ILE A 225 21.69 16.01 -9.03
N LYS A 226 21.64 17.34 -9.06
CA LYS A 226 22.81 18.16 -9.35
C LYS A 226 23.94 17.82 -8.36
N LYS A 227 23.67 17.89 -7.07
CA LYS A 227 24.65 17.58 -6.04
C LYS A 227 25.18 16.14 -6.14
N LEU A 228 24.27 15.17 -6.36
CA LEU A 228 24.65 13.78 -6.51
C LEU A 228 25.56 13.55 -7.73
N SER A 229 25.30 14.24 -8.84
CA SER A 229 26.11 14.15 -10.06
C SER A 229 27.50 14.78 -9.91
N GLU A 230 27.65 15.77 -9.04
CA GLU A 230 28.91 16.46 -8.77
C GLU A 230 29.85 15.64 -7.83
N LEU A 231 29.30 14.61 -7.14
CA LEU A 231 30.12 13.76 -6.26
C LEU A 231 31.11 12.94 -7.08
N LYS A 232 32.37 12.99 -6.68
CA LYS A 232 33.41 12.08 -7.19
C LYS A 232 33.27 10.74 -6.48
N LEU A 233 32.69 9.78 -7.17
CA LEU A 233 32.39 8.44 -6.68
C LEU A 233 33.12 7.40 -7.54
N ASP A 234 33.43 6.26 -6.94
CA ASP A 234 33.98 5.09 -7.61
C ASP A 234 33.29 3.80 -7.15
N GLY A 235 33.59 2.68 -7.79
CA GLY A 235 33.06 1.37 -7.44
C GLY A 235 31.55 1.36 -7.28
N ILE A 236 31.08 0.71 -6.22
CA ILE A 236 29.66 0.49 -5.93
C ILE A 236 28.86 1.80 -5.76
N LEU A 237 29.50 2.87 -5.29
CA LEU A 237 28.83 4.17 -5.10
C LEU A 237 28.56 4.83 -6.45
N LEU A 238 29.48 4.71 -7.40
CA LEU A 238 29.29 5.18 -8.77
C LEU A 238 28.17 4.39 -9.46
N GLU A 239 28.19 3.06 -9.36
CA GLU A 239 27.16 2.19 -9.93
C GLU A 239 25.77 2.51 -9.35
N ALA A 240 25.68 2.70 -8.03
CA ALA A 240 24.44 3.07 -7.35
C ALA A 240 23.88 4.42 -7.84
N ARG A 241 24.75 5.41 -8.02
CA ARG A 241 24.36 6.72 -8.58
C ARG A 241 23.86 6.56 -10.01
N GLU A 242 24.61 5.90 -10.89
CA GLU A 242 24.22 5.71 -12.29
C GLU A 242 22.89 4.95 -12.42
N TYR A 243 22.69 3.93 -11.57
CA TYR A 243 21.44 3.19 -11.51
C TYR A 243 20.27 4.11 -11.15
N LEU A 244 20.41 4.88 -10.07
CA LEU A 244 19.36 5.81 -9.61
C LEU A 244 19.04 6.85 -10.69
N LEU A 245 20.07 7.42 -11.34
CA LEU A 245 19.87 8.41 -12.40
C LEU A 245 19.15 7.83 -13.62
N LYS A 246 19.46 6.59 -14.01
CA LYS A 246 18.74 5.91 -15.10
C LYS A 246 17.27 5.67 -14.75
N VAL A 247 16.96 5.18 -13.55
CA VAL A 247 15.58 5.00 -13.10
C VAL A 247 14.81 6.33 -13.15
N ILE A 248 15.42 7.40 -12.64
CA ILE A 248 14.81 8.74 -12.67
C ILE A 248 14.55 9.20 -14.12
N ASN A 249 15.51 9.04 -15.02
CA ASN A 249 15.35 9.41 -16.41
C ASN A 249 14.22 8.65 -17.09
N ILE A 250 14.14 7.33 -16.89
CA ILE A 250 13.04 6.50 -17.42
C ILE A 250 11.68 7.00 -16.90
N ILE A 251 11.56 7.29 -15.61
CA ILE A 251 10.32 7.82 -15.03
C ILE A 251 9.96 9.17 -15.68
N LYS A 252 10.91 10.09 -15.81
CA LYS A 252 10.69 11.43 -16.37
C LYS A 252 10.37 11.41 -17.86
N GLU A 253 10.97 10.52 -18.63
CA GLU A 253 10.67 10.33 -20.07
C GLU A 253 9.24 9.81 -20.27
N ASN A 254 8.74 8.93 -19.39
CA ASN A 254 7.39 8.40 -19.48
C ASN A 254 6.32 9.33 -18.86
N ASP A 255 6.70 10.10 -17.84
CA ASP A 255 5.80 11.04 -17.17
C ASP A 255 6.55 12.21 -16.56
N SER A 256 6.73 13.27 -17.33
CA SER A 256 7.43 14.50 -16.90
C SER A 256 6.72 15.26 -15.78
N SER A 257 5.43 15.01 -15.57
CA SER A 257 4.61 15.72 -14.56
C SER A 257 4.82 15.22 -13.12
N ILE A 258 5.46 14.07 -12.94
CA ILE A 258 5.70 13.50 -11.62
C ILE A 258 6.79 14.25 -10.89
N ASN A 259 6.51 14.66 -9.66
CA ASN A 259 7.53 15.20 -8.78
C ASN A 259 8.41 14.07 -8.26
N ILE A 260 9.72 14.27 -8.31
CA ILE A 260 10.69 13.31 -7.77
C ILE A 260 11.47 14.01 -6.67
N SER A 261 11.64 13.34 -5.54
CA SER A 261 12.63 13.65 -4.52
C SER A 261 13.59 12.49 -4.36
N ILE A 262 14.78 12.78 -3.86
CA ILE A 262 15.76 11.76 -3.52
C ILE A 262 16.21 11.93 -2.08
N ASP A 263 16.42 10.83 -1.41
CA ASP A 263 17.13 10.76 -0.14
C ASP A 263 17.96 9.47 -0.13
N PRO A 264 19.18 9.53 -0.64
CA PRO A 264 19.97 8.30 -0.86
C PRO A 264 20.20 7.47 0.40
N LEU A 265 20.18 8.10 1.58
CA LEU A 265 20.44 7.43 2.86
C LEU A 265 19.15 7.14 3.66
N GLU A 266 17.97 7.42 3.13
CA GLU A 266 16.73 7.15 3.83
C GLU A 266 16.46 5.64 3.91
N ASN A 267 16.00 5.18 5.08
CA ASN A 267 15.67 3.78 5.34
C ASN A 267 14.28 3.64 5.98
N ARG A 268 13.25 4.22 5.36
CA ARG A 268 11.83 4.07 5.76
C ARG A 268 11.17 2.84 5.15
N GLY A 269 11.89 2.10 4.34
CA GLY A 269 11.41 0.90 3.67
C GLY A 269 11.17 -0.26 4.65
N PHE A 270 10.74 -1.36 4.09
CA PHE A 270 10.76 -2.63 4.81
C PHE A 270 12.20 -3.09 4.95
N LYS A 271 12.56 -3.63 6.12
CA LYS A 271 13.92 -4.09 6.43
C LYS A 271 14.45 -5.20 5.50
N TYR A 272 13.62 -5.75 4.63
CA TYR A 272 13.99 -6.79 3.66
C TYR A 272 14.44 -6.25 2.29
N HIS A 273 14.37 -4.94 2.06
CA HIS A 273 14.79 -4.36 0.78
C HIS A 273 16.30 -4.42 0.62
N THR A 274 16.74 -4.82 -0.58
CA THR A 274 18.15 -5.04 -0.92
C THR A 274 18.68 -4.11 -2.01
N GLY A 275 17.83 -3.25 -2.57
CA GLY A 275 18.16 -2.37 -3.67
C GLY A 275 17.53 -1.00 -3.56
N LEU A 276 17.09 -0.46 -4.71
CA LEU A 276 16.31 0.77 -4.77
C LEU A 276 15.01 0.61 -3.97
N THR A 277 14.67 1.60 -3.18
CA THR A 277 13.36 1.73 -2.54
C THR A 277 12.69 3.02 -2.96
N PHE A 278 11.37 3.03 -2.89
CA PHE A 278 10.61 4.23 -3.15
C PHE A 278 9.40 4.34 -2.22
N THR A 279 9.07 5.58 -1.93
CA THR A 279 7.86 5.93 -1.20
C THR A 279 7.08 6.94 -2.01
N ILE A 280 5.77 6.77 -2.12
CA ILE A 280 4.91 7.71 -2.85
C ILE A 280 4.08 8.49 -1.84
N PHE A 281 4.08 9.79 -2.03
CA PHE A 281 3.29 10.77 -1.28
C PHE A 281 2.34 11.49 -2.22
N SER A 282 1.26 12.04 -1.67
CA SER A 282 0.38 12.99 -2.35
C SER A 282 -0.04 14.07 -1.36
N GLU A 283 -0.13 15.31 -1.83
CA GLU A 283 -0.63 16.43 -1.01
C GLU A 283 -2.06 16.22 -0.50
N MET A 284 -2.80 15.28 -1.11
CA MET A 284 -4.17 14.94 -0.68
C MET A 284 -4.22 14.17 0.63
N PHE A 285 -3.11 13.59 1.09
CA PHE A 285 -3.07 12.68 2.24
C PHE A 285 -1.89 12.98 3.16
N LYS A 286 -2.07 12.68 4.44
CA LYS A 286 -0.95 12.73 5.40
C LYS A 286 -0.11 11.46 5.31
N GLY A 287 1.22 11.63 5.16
CA GLY A 287 2.19 10.55 5.12
C GLY A 287 2.17 9.75 3.81
N GLU A 288 2.89 8.67 3.81
CA GLU A 288 3.04 7.80 2.65
C GLU A 288 1.75 7.08 2.25
N ILE A 289 1.49 6.95 0.94
CA ILE A 289 0.36 6.20 0.39
C ILE A 289 0.80 4.89 -0.27
N VAL A 290 2.07 4.81 -0.68
CA VAL A 290 2.70 3.61 -1.25
C VAL A 290 4.08 3.45 -0.68
N LYS A 291 4.48 2.20 -0.49
CA LYS A 291 5.87 1.78 -0.28
C LYS A 291 6.24 0.71 -1.29
N GLY A 292 7.47 0.76 -1.76
CA GLY A 292 7.97 -0.25 -2.69
C GLY A 292 9.50 -0.30 -2.71
N GLY A 293 10.01 -1.26 -3.46
CA GLY A 293 11.44 -1.42 -3.64
C GLY A 293 11.86 -2.84 -4.02
N SER A 294 13.15 -2.99 -4.26
CA SER A 294 13.74 -4.25 -4.67
C SER A 294 14.09 -5.11 -3.46
N TYR A 295 13.84 -6.41 -3.55
CA TYR A 295 14.11 -7.39 -2.50
C TYR A 295 14.49 -8.76 -3.10
N ASN A 296 14.90 -9.71 -2.26
CA ASN A 296 15.10 -11.09 -2.65
C ASN A 296 13.93 -11.96 -2.20
N THR A 297 13.43 -12.81 -3.11
CA THR A 297 12.38 -13.79 -2.82
C THR A 297 12.92 -14.92 -1.95
N LEU A 298 12.02 -15.82 -1.50
CA LEU A 298 12.37 -17.02 -0.75
C LEU A 298 13.39 -17.92 -1.49
N SER A 299 13.35 -17.96 -2.81
CA SER A 299 14.31 -18.71 -3.65
C SER A 299 15.59 -17.95 -3.97
N GLY A 300 15.76 -16.72 -3.48
CA GLY A 300 16.90 -15.85 -3.77
C GLY A 300 16.83 -15.10 -5.10
N GLU A 301 15.73 -15.25 -5.87
CA GLU A 301 15.50 -14.42 -7.07
C GLU A 301 15.27 -12.97 -6.67
N THR A 302 15.76 -12.03 -7.46
CA THR A 302 15.42 -10.62 -7.27
C THR A 302 13.97 -10.33 -7.63
N ALA A 303 13.38 -9.39 -6.94
CA ALA A 303 12.04 -8.90 -7.19
C ALA A 303 11.95 -7.41 -6.86
N THR A 304 11.03 -6.72 -7.51
CA THR A 304 10.66 -5.35 -7.14
C THR A 304 9.15 -5.26 -7.06
N GLY A 305 8.66 -4.66 -5.99
CA GLY A 305 7.22 -4.55 -5.76
C GLY A 305 6.78 -3.21 -5.20
N CYS A 306 5.47 -3.03 -5.19
CA CYS A 306 4.81 -1.90 -4.54
C CYS A 306 3.60 -2.35 -3.73
N THR A 307 3.38 -1.69 -2.60
CA THR A 307 2.21 -1.86 -1.73
C THR A 307 1.51 -0.54 -1.55
N ILE A 308 0.25 -0.48 -1.94
CA ILE A 308 -0.68 0.66 -1.77
C ILE A 308 -1.55 0.37 -0.54
N TYR A 309 -1.66 1.33 0.37
CA TYR A 309 -2.49 1.26 1.57
C TYR A 309 -3.81 1.96 1.32
N THR A 310 -4.91 1.20 1.19
CA THR A 310 -6.20 1.72 0.70
C THR A 310 -7.04 2.41 1.76
N GLU A 311 -6.78 2.23 3.05
CA GLU A 311 -7.51 2.86 4.15
C GLU A 311 -7.46 4.39 4.13
N LYS A 312 -6.43 4.97 3.51
CA LYS A 312 -6.32 6.43 3.35
C LYS A 312 -7.26 7.02 2.34
N PHE A 313 -7.85 6.21 1.46
CA PHE A 313 -8.64 6.67 0.32
C PHE A 313 -10.15 6.78 0.60
N HIS A 314 -10.63 6.46 1.81
CA HIS A 314 -12.04 6.53 2.18
C HIS A 314 -12.67 7.91 1.99
N ASN A 315 -11.89 8.97 2.25
CA ASN A 315 -12.33 10.36 2.08
C ASN A 315 -11.87 11.00 0.76
N SER A 316 -11.23 10.22 -0.12
CA SER A 316 -10.83 10.74 -1.42
C SER A 316 -12.03 10.83 -2.34
N SER A 317 -11.98 11.78 -3.27
CA SER A 317 -12.99 12.06 -4.29
C SER A 317 -13.12 10.95 -5.36
N VAL A 318 -12.93 9.68 -4.99
CA VAL A 318 -13.45 8.57 -5.77
C VAL A 318 -14.96 8.73 -5.71
N SER A 319 -15.51 9.52 -6.63
CA SER A 319 -16.94 9.79 -6.71
C SER A 319 -17.66 8.48 -6.98
N TYR A 320 -18.05 7.82 -5.90
CA TYR A 320 -19.06 6.79 -6.01
C TYR A 320 -20.39 7.52 -6.26
N ASN A 321 -20.80 7.54 -7.52
CA ASN A 321 -22.15 7.94 -7.85
C ASN A 321 -23.09 6.87 -7.27
N GLN A 322 -23.56 7.12 -6.06
CA GLN A 322 -24.60 6.31 -5.48
C GLN A 322 -25.85 6.49 -6.33
N ASN A 323 -26.38 5.40 -6.85
CA ASN A 323 -27.70 5.43 -7.47
C ASN A 323 -28.71 5.88 -6.44
N ASP A 324 -29.55 6.83 -6.79
CA ASP A 324 -30.63 7.29 -5.91
C ASP A 324 -31.56 6.12 -5.55
N LEU A 325 -31.99 6.11 -4.29
CA LEU A 325 -32.88 5.07 -3.76
C LEU A 325 -34.33 5.35 -4.15
N VAL A 326 -34.96 4.32 -4.69
CA VAL A 326 -36.41 4.28 -4.96
C VAL A 326 -37.08 3.30 -3.99
N TYR A 327 -38.01 3.77 -3.22
CA TYR A 327 -38.81 2.95 -2.34
C TYR A 327 -39.93 2.26 -3.12
N ILE A 328 -40.05 0.94 -3.01
CA ILE A 328 -41.16 0.14 -3.54
C ILE A 328 -42.00 -0.34 -2.35
N PRO A 329 -43.30 0.02 -2.26
CA PRO A 329 -44.10 -0.23 -1.06
C PRO A 329 -44.30 -1.71 -0.68
N TYR A 330 -44.05 -2.62 -1.60
CA TYR A 330 -44.20 -4.06 -1.44
C TYR A 330 -43.14 -4.83 -2.18
N LEU A 331 -42.89 -6.06 -1.77
CA LEU A 331 -41.87 -6.92 -2.40
C LEU A 331 -42.35 -7.35 -3.80
N ASN A 332 -41.76 -6.78 -4.84
CA ASN A 332 -42.05 -7.15 -6.24
C ASN A 332 -40.77 -7.05 -7.07
N MET A 333 -40.13 -8.18 -7.36
CA MET A 333 -38.89 -8.25 -8.10
C MET A 333 -39.01 -7.76 -9.54
N MET A 334 -40.16 -7.99 -10.21
CA MET A 334 -40.37 -7.52 -11.59
C MET A 334 -40.41 -5.99 -11.69
N GLU A 335 -40.99 -5.32 -10.69
CA GLU A 335 -40.96 -3.86 -10.62
C GLU A 335 -39.61 -3.33 -10.19
N ALA A 336 -38.94 -4.02 -9.28
CA ALA A 336 -37.55 -3.69 -8.89
C ALA A 336 -36.62 -3.72 -10.10
N ASP A 337 -36.69 -4.76 -10.93
CA ASP A 337 -35.89 -4.87 -12.15
C ASP A 337 -36.10 -3.71 -13.13
N LYS A 338 -37.34 -3.24 -13.26
CA LYS A 338 -37.65 -2.06 -14.10
C LYS A 338 -37.01 -0.80 -13.56
N VAL A 339 -36.95 -0.65 -12.23
CA VAL A 339 -36.34 0.50 -11.54
C VAL A 339 -34.81 0.43 -11.65
N ILE A 340 -34.25 -0.75 -11.42
CA ILE A 340 -32.76 -0.97 -11.49
C ILE A 340 -32.26 -0.74 -12.92
N LYS A 341 -32.98 -1.20 -13.96
CA LYS A 341 -32.64 -0.95 -15.37
C LYS A 341 -32.62 0.53 -15.75
N LYS A 342 -33.29 1.38 -14.97
CA LYS A 342 -33.30 2.84 -15.14
C LYS A 342 -32.14 3.52 -14.35
N GLY A 343 -31.23 2.76 -13.75
CA GLY A 343 -30.06 3.28 -13.03
C GLY A 343 -30.31 3.66 -11.57
N PHE A 344 -31.41 3.20 -10.97
CA PHE A 344 -31.71 3.42 -9.56
C PHE A 344 -31.40 2.20 -8.69
N SER A 345 -31.26 2.41 -7.39
CA SER A 345 -31.25 1.34 -6.39
C SER A 345 -32.62 1.24 -5.72
N VAL A 346 -32.97 0.06 -5.22
CA VAL A 346 -34.30 -0.23 -4.70
C VAL A 346 -34.27 -0.56 -3.22
N VAL A 347 -35.28 -0.07 -2.48
CA VAL A 347 -35.58 -0.48 -1.10
C VAL A 347 -37.05 -0.88 -1.05
N PHE A 348 -37.34 -2.07 -0.51
CA PHE A 348 -38.70 -2.53 -0.33
C PHE A 348 -39.29 -2.08 1.00
N GLY A 349 -40.57 -1.76 1.01
CA GLY A 349 -41.31 -1.51 2.23
C GLY A 349 -41.39 -2.75 3.11
N SER A 350 -41.25 -2.54 4.42
CA SER A 350 -41.32 -3.59 5.44
C SER A 350 -42.69 -3.69 6.12
N LYS A 351 -43.50 -2.66 5.99
CA LYS A 351 -44.80 -2.55 6.66
C LYS A 351 -45.95 -2.51 5.64
N LEU A 352 -46.94 -3.31 5.87
CA LEU A 352 -48.21 -3.27 5.11
C LEU A 352 -49.05 -2.02 5.48
N ASN A 353 -48.43 -0.91 5.83
CA ASN A 353 -49.10 0.27 6.36
C ASN A 353 -49.33 1.36 5.30
N ASN A 354 -50.44 2.07 5.46
CA ASN A 354 -51.00 3.11 4.58
C ASN A 354 -50.15 4.38 4.40
N ASN A 355 -48.92 4.44 4.96
CA ASN A 355 -48.08 5.62 4.86
C ASN A 355 -46.71 5.31 4.26
N SER A 356 -46.74 4.85 3.01
CA SER A 356 -45.52 4.52 2.22
C SER A 356 -44.57 5.71 2.06
N ASP A 357 -45.10 6.93 2.04
CA ASP A 357 -44.24 8.14 1.89
C ASP A 357 -43.42 8.42 3.15
N LYS A 358 -43.99 8.17 4.34
CA LYS A 358 -43.28 8.30 5.61
C LYS A 358 -42.18 7.25 5.77
N GLU A 359 -42.48 5.98 5.48
CA GLU A 359 -41.49 4.89 5.53
C GLU A 359 -40.35 5.13 4.53
N ALA A 360 -40.69 5.57 3.31
CA ALA A 360 -39.67 5.93 2.30
C ALA A 360 -38.76 7.05 2.77
N THR A 361 -39.28 8.05 3.48
CA THR A 361 -38.48 9.16 4.05
C THR A 361 -37.62 8.69 5.18
N GLU A 362 -38.12 7.86 6.09
CA GLU A 362 -37.34 7.24 7.19
C GLU A 362 -36.18 6.40 6.64
N LEU A 363 -36.36 5.70 5.52
CA LEU A 363 -35.36 4.91 4.79
C LEU A 363 -34.44 5.77 3.89
N LYS A 364 -34.57 7.11 3.96
CA LYS A 364 -33.77 8.07 3.17
C LYS A 364 -33.87 7.88 1.65
N CYS A 365 -35.02 7.39 1.16
CA CYS A 365 -35.29 7.27 -0.27
C CYS A 365 -35.65 8.64 -0.87
N LYS A 366 -35.05 9.00 -2.01
CA LYS A 366 -35.42 10.24 -2.73
C LYS A 366 -36.68 10.08 -3.58
N TYR A 367 -37.00 8.85 -3.94
CA TYR A 367 -38.09 8.51 -4.86
C TYR A 367 -38.93 7.36 -4.32
N ILE A 368 -40.14 7.27 -4.80
CA ILE A 368 -41.07 6.18 -4.53
C ILE A 368 -41.62 5.64 -5.86
N TRP A 369 -41.82 4.34 -5.94
CA TRP A 369 -42.50 3.67 -7.06
C TRP A 369 -43.99 3.70 -6.89
N LYS A 370 -44.67 4.44 -7.74
CA LYS A 370 -46.17 4.54 -7.76
C LYS A 370 -46.66 4.43 -9.18
N LYS A 371 -47.71 3.63 -9.41
CA LYS A 371 -48.39 3.49 -10.71
C LYS A 371 -47.41 3.29 -11.89
N ASN A 372 -46.46 2.38 -11.74
CA ASN A 372 -45.48 2.04 -12.77
C ASN A 372 -44.50 3.19 -13.13
N THR A 373 -44.37 4.21 -12.26
CA THR A 373 -43.48 5.36 -12.44
C THR A 373 -42.66 5.66 -11.18
N ILE A 374 -41.52 6.30 -11.39
CA ILE A 374 -40.65 6.80 -10.32
C ILE A 374 -41.08 8.24 -10.01
N VAL A 375 -41.57 8.46 -8.79
CA VAL A 375 -42.03 9.78 -8.31
C VAL A 375 -41.10 10.30 -7.26
N LYS A 376 -40.63 11.56 -7.39
CA LYS A 376 -39.81 12.21 -6.39
C LYS A 376 -40.62 12.49 -5.12
N LEU A 377 -40.08 12.12 -3.96
CA LEU A 377 -40.66 12.47 -2.68
C LEU A 377 -40.48 13.98 -2.42
N LYS A 378 -41.50 14.61 -1.88
CA LYS A 378 -41.44 15.99 -1.38
C LYS A 378 -41.05 15.89 0.10
N TYR A 379 -39.90 16.41 0.45
CA TYR A 379 -39.46 16.57 1.84
C TYR A 379 -40.12 17.76 2.47
#